data_86ab0fd90b4325bb87ea63fa525f56b2
#
_entry.id   86ab0fd90b4325bb87ea63fa525f56b2
#
_cell.length_a   1.000
_cell.length_b   1.000
_cell.length_c   1.000
_cell.angle_alpha   90.00
_cell.angle_beta   90.00
_cell.angle_gamma   90.00
#
_symmetry.space_group_name_H-M   'P 1'
#
loop_
_entity.id
_entity.type
_entity.pdbx_description
1 polymer ?
#
loop_
_entity_poly.entity_id
_entity_poly.type
_entity_poly.pdbx_seq_one_letter_code
_entity_poly.pdbx_strand_id
1 'polypeptide(L)'
;MPSLKGTRTEENLKAAFAGESQANRRYLYFAQKADVEGYNDISAVFRSTAEGETGHAHGHLEYLEQVGDPATGEPIGTTSLNLKAAIAGETHEYSDMYPGMAKAAREEGFGEIADWFETLAKAERSHANRFQKALDTL
;
A
#
# COMPACT_ATOMS: atom_id res chain seq x y z
N MET A 1 -14.72 -5.58 -24.97
CA MET A 1 -14.82 -5.92 -23.55
C MET A 1 -15.70 -4.91 -22.83
N PRO A 2 -16.54 -5.34 -21.88
CA PRO A 2 -17.28 -4.39 -21.07
C PRO A 2 -16.33 -3.50 -20.27
N SER A 3 -16.75 -2.29 -19.93
CA SER A 3 -16.00 -1.40 -19.07
C SER A 3 -16.11 -1.87 -17.62
N LEU A 4 -15.00 -1.85 -16.87
CA LEU A 4 -15.01 -2.18 -15.46
C LEU A 4 -15.63 -1.10 -14.59
N LYS A 5 -15.63 0.15 -15.08
CA LYS A 5 -16.03 1.30 -14.27
C LYS A 5 -17.43 1.16 -13.70
N GLY A 6 -17.54 1.29 -12.38
CA GLY A 6 -18.82 1.25 -11.67
C GLY A 6 -19.39 -0.14 -11.45
N THR A 7 -18.66 -1.21 -11.77
CA THR A 7 -19.14 -2.58 -11.65
C THR A 7 -18.76 -3.22 -10.31
N ARG A 8 -19.44 -4.30 -9.96
CA ARG A 8 -19.03 -5.13 -8.81
C ARG A 8 -17.68 -5.79 -9.06
N THR A 9 -17.35 -6.07 -10.32
CA THR A 9 -16.04 -6.63 -10.68
C THR A 9 -14.91 -5.65 -10.37
N GLU A 10 -15.11 -4.36 -10.63
CA GLU A 10 -14.15 -3.34 -10.21
C GLU A 10 -13.93 -3.38 -8.70
N GLU A 11 -15.02 -3.40 -7.92
CA GLU A 11 -14.94 -3.46 -6.46
C GLU A 11 -14.25 -4.74 -5.97
N ASN A 12 -14.56 -5.86 -6.62
CA ASN A 12 -13.93 -7.14 -6.29
C ASN A 12 -12.43 -7.13 -6.56
N LEU A 13 -11.99 -6.53 -7.68
CA LEU A 13 -10.57 -6.41 -7.99
C LEU A 13 -9.84 -5.55 -6.96
N LYS A 14 -10.45 -4.45 -6.52
CA LYS A 14 -9.89 -3.60 -5.47
C LYS A 14 -9.76 -4.34 -4.14
N ALA A 15 -10.80 -5.07 -3.76
CA ALA A 15 -10.80 -5.85 -2.53
C ALA A 15 -9.76 -6.98 -2.59
N ALA A 16 -9.67 -7.66 -3.74
CA ALA A 16 -8.69 -8.72 -3.94
C ALA A 16 -7.27 -8.19 -3.93
N PHE A 17 -7.01 -7.04 -4.58
CA PHE A 17 -5.71 -6.38 -4.53
C PHE A 17 -5.32 -6.04 -3.09
N ALA A 18 -6.23 -5.44 -2.34
CA ALA A 18 -5.96 -5.08 -0.94
C ALA A 18 -5.66 -6.32 -0.09
N GLY A 19 -6.45 -7.39 -0.27
CA GLY A 19 -6.28 -8.64 0.47
C GLY A 19 -4.95 -9.33 0.16
N GLU A 20 -4.59 -9.45 -1.12
CA GLU A 20 -3.33 -10.07 -1.53
C GLU A 20 -2.12 -9.25 -1.07
N SER A 21 -2.21 -7.92 -1.14
CA SER A 21 -1.15 -7.03 -0.66
C SER A 21 -0.94 -7.15 0.84
N GLN A 22 -2.03 -7.24 1.61
CA GLN A 22 -1.98 -7.45 3.04
C GLN A 22 -1.39 -8.83 3.37
N ALA A 23 -1.83 -9.86 2.67
CA ALA A 23 -1.33 -11.23 2.86
C ALA A 23 0.18 -11.30 2.63
N ASN A 24 0.68 -10.63 1.58
CA ASN A 24 2.11 -10.55 1.29
C ASN A 24 2.90 -10.07 2.52
N ARG A 25 2.51 -8.92 3.09
CA ARG A 25 3.20 -8.34 4.24
C ARG A 25 3.04 -9.17 5.52
N ARG A 26 1.86 -9.73 5.74
CA ARG A 26 1.62 -10.59 6.89
C ARG A 26 2.52 -11.82 6.84
N TYR A 27 2.63 -12.46 5.68
CA TYR A 27 3.45 -13.67 5.53
C TYR A 27 4.94 -13.35 5.68
N LEU A 28 5.42 -12.21 5.19
CA LEU A 28 6.81 -11.80 5.39
C LEU A 28 7.09 -11.56 6.88
N TYR A 29 6.17 -10.96 7.59
CA TYR A 29 6.29 -10.76 9.04
C TYR A 29 6.28 -12.12 9.77
N PHE A 30 5.38 -13.03 9.39
CA PHE A 30 5.32 -14.36 9.98
C PHE A 30 6.60 -15.14 9.72
N ALA A 31 7.21 -14.97 8.54
CA ALA A 31 8.49 -15.58 8.21
C ALA A 31 9.59 -15.12 9.17
N GLN A 32 9.66 -13.83 9.47
CA GLN A 32 10.62 -13.29 10.42
C GLN A 32 10.45 -13.92 11.81
N LYS A 33 9.22 -14.06 12.26
CA LYS A 33 8.94 -14.69 13.56
C LYS A 33 9.33 -16.15 13.57
N ALA A 34 9.06 -16.88 12.49
CA ALA A 34 9.46 -18.28 12.35
C ALA A 34 10.98 -18.42 12.43
N ASP A 35 11.72 -17.53 11.78
CA ASP A 35 13.19 -17.54 11.84
C ASP A 35 13.70 -17.32 13.27
N VAL A 36 13.11 -16.37 13.99
CA VAL A 36 13.49 -16.11 15.39
C VAL A 36 13.25 -17.33 16.28
N GLU A 37 12.16 -18.06 16.02
CA GLU A 37 11.83 -19.27 16.77
C GLU A 37 12.61 -20.49 16.31
N GLY A 38 13.39 -20.39 15.22
CA GLY A 38 14.19 -21.49 14.68
C GLY A 38 13.48 -22.40 13.70
N TYR A 39 12.30 -22.01 13.22
CA TYR A 39 11.52 -22.77 12.24
C TYR A 39 11.81 -22.30 10.81
N ASN A 40 13.05 -22.49 10.36
CA ASN A 40 13.50 -21.99 9.07
C ASN A 40 12.75 -22.57 7.87
N ASP A 41 12.34 -23.83 7.95
CA ASP A 41 11.55 -24.48 6.88
C ASP A 41 10.17 -23.81 6.76
N ILE A 42 9.56 -23.47 7.88
CA ILE A 42 8.27 -22.79 7.90
C ILE A 42 8.42 -21.36 7.38
N SER A 43 9.50 -20.68 7.77
CA SER A 43 9.83 -19.35 7.23
C SER A 43 9.89 -19.38 5.70
N ALA A 44 10.55 -20.40 5.13
CA ALA A 44 10.65 -20.54 3.68
C ALA A 44 9.28 -20.72 3.02
N VAL A 45 8.35 -21.43 3.64
CA VAL A 45 6.98 -21.59 3.14
C VAL A 45 6.26 -20.24 3.12
N PHE A 46 6.38 -19.46 4.19
CA PHE A 46 5.78 -18.11 4.23
C PHE A 46 6.36 -17.21 3.15
N ARG A 47 7.68 -17.18 2.97
CA ARG A 47 8.32 -16.34 1.96
C ARG A 47 7.92 -16.70 0.55
N SER A 48 7.90 -18.00 0.24
CA SER A 48 7.50 -18.50 -1.07
C SER A 48 6.04 -18.13 -1.37
N THR A 49 5.16 -18.27 -0.40
CA THR A 49 3.75 -17.90 -0.54
C THR A 49 3.60 -16.38 -0.75
N ALA A 50 4.37 -15.58 -0.01
CA ALA A 50 4.37 -14.12 -0.17
C ALA A 50 4.74 -13.69 -1.59
N GLU A 51 5.72 -14.36 -2.21
CA GLU A 51 6.09 -14.07 -3.60
C GLU A 51 4.93 -14.33 -4.56
N GLY A 52 4.17 -15.41 -4.32
CA GLY A 52 2.97 -15.71 -5.10
C GLY A 52 1.91 -14.62 -4.96
N GLU A 53 1.73 -14.10 -3.74
CA GLU A 53 0.78 -13.00 -3.49
C GLU A 53 1.17 -11.72 -4.24
N THR A 54 2.47 -11.47 -4.43
CA THR A 54 2.95 -10.34 -5.23
C THR A 54 2.44 -10.45 -6.67
N GLY A 55 2.55 -11.63 -7.26
CA GLY A 55 2.07 -11.87 -8.64
C GLY A 55 0.56 -11.68 -8.74
N HIS A 56 -0.19 -12.18 -7.76
CA HIS A 56 -1.64 -12.02 -7.73
C HIS A 56 -2.04 -10.55 -7.62
N ALA A 57 -1.39 -9.80 -6.73
CA ALA A 57 -1.66 -8.38 -6.54
C ALA A 57 -1.38 -7.58 -7.83
N HIS A 58 -0.25 -7.85 -8.48
CA HIS A 58 0.09 -7.21 -9.75
C HIS A 58 -0.93 -7.55 -10.84
N GLY A 59 -1.40 -8.79 -10.91
CA GLY A 59 -2.43 -9.19 -11.87
C GLY A 59 -3.73 -8.41 -11.69
N HIS A 60 -4.17 -8.25 -10.45
CA HIS A 60 -5.36 -7.44 -10.14
C HIS A 60 -5.16 -5.98 -10.54
N LEU A 61 -3.99 -5.43 -10.22
CA LEU A 61 -3.68 -4.03 -10.51
C LEU A 61 -3.61 -3.76 -12.02
N GLU A 62 -3.12 -4.72 -12.78
CA GLU A 62 -3.06 -4.62 -14.25
C GLU A 62 -4.46 -4.43 -14.84
N TYR A 63 -5.45 -5.18 -14.36
CA TYR A 63 -6.84 -4.96 -14.76
C TYR A 63 -7.37 -3.60 -14.27
N LEU A 64 -6.96 -3.17 -13.08
CA LEU A 64 -7.41 -1.91 -12.49
C LEU A 64 -6.84 -0.67 -13.20
N GLU A 65 -5.84 -0.81 -14.05
CA GLU A 65 -5.35 0.32 -14.86
C GLU A 65 -6.47 0.98 -15.67
N GLN A 66 -7.49 0.20 -16.03
CA GLN A 66 -8.63 0.73 -16.80
C GLN A 66 -9.43 1.79 -16.03
N VAL A 67 -9.42 1.73 -14.72
CA VAL A 67 -10.24 2.60 -13.86
C VAL A 67 -9.41 3.51 -12.96
N GLY A 68 -8.13 3.23 -12.80
CA GLY A 68 -7.20 4.06 -12.02
C GLY A 68 -6.66 3.37 -10.78
N ASP A 69 -5.85 4.13 -10.05
CA ASP A 69 -5.21 3.70 -8.82
C ASP A 69 -6.27 3.38 -7.76
N PRO A 70 -6.29 2.15 -7.23
CA PRO A 70 -7.29 1.79 -6.21
C PRO A 70 -7.22 2.62 -4.93
N ALA A 71 -6.07 3.23 -4.63
CA ALA A 71 -5.90 4.05 -3.43
C ALA A 71 -6.36 5.50 -3.62
N THR A 72 -6.13 6.08 -4.79
CA THR A 72 -6.35 7.52 -5.03
C THR A 72 -7.37 7.82 -6.11
N GLY A 73 -7.68 6.86 -6.97
CA GLY A 73 -8.52 7.08 -8.13
C GLY A 73 -7.80 7.75 -9.29
N GLU A 74 -6.53 8.12 -9.12
CA GLU A 74 -5.76 8.78 -10.17
C GLU A 74 -5.45 7.81 -11.32
N PRO A 75 -5.37 8.31 -12.58
CA PRO A 75 -4.94 7.46 -13.70
C PRO A 75 -3.57 6.88 -13.45
N ILE A 76 -3.36 5.62 -13.86
CA ILE A 76 -2.07 4.93 -13.73
C ILE A 76 -1.76 4.17 -15.03
N GLY A 77 -0.54 3.71 -15.13
CA GLY A 77 -0.06 2.89 -16.25
C GLY A 77 1.29 3.36 -16.78
N THR A 78 1.42 4.64 -17.11
CA THR A 78 2.72 5.19 -17.51
C THR A 78 3.48 5.69 -16.29
N THR A 79 4.79 5.81 -16.40
CA THR A 79 5.63 6.27 -15.30
C THR A 79 5.21 7.66 -14.80
N SER A 80 4.90 8.58 -15.72
CA SER A 80 4.44 9.92 -15.34
C SER A 80 3.14 9.85 -14.53
N LEU A 81 2.17 9.08 -14.99
CA LEU A 81 0.91 8.90 -14.27
C LEU A 81 1.11 8.21 -12.93
N ASN A 82 1.96 7.19 -12.91
CA ASN A 82 2.23 6.44 -11.69
C ASN A 82 2.88 7.33 -10.61
N LEU A 83 3.79 8.21 -11.01
CA LEU A 83 4.39 9.19 -10.10
C LEU A 83 3.35 10.14 -9.53
N LYS A 84 2.45 10.63 -10.36
CA LYS A 84 1.36 11.51 -9.90
C LYS A 84 0.43 10.81 -8.92
N ALA A 85 0.10 9.56 -9.18
CA ALA A 85 -0.72 8.76 -8.28
C ALA A 85 0.00 8.53 -6.95
N ALA A 86 1.30 8.23 -6.99
CA ALA A 86 2.11 8.03 -5.77
C ALA A 86 2.17 9.32 -4.94
N ILE A 87 2.38 10.46 -5.59
CA ILE A 87 2.38 11.77 -4.91
C ILE A 87 1.04 12.03 -4.23
N ALA A 88 -0.06 11.75 -4.92
CA ALA A 88 -1.41 11.94 -4.36
C ALA A 88 -1.61 11.05 -3.12
N GLY A 89 -1.18 9.79 -3.18
CA GLY A 89 -1.28 8.85 -2.05
C GLY A 89 -0.47 9.31 -0.85
N GLU A 90 0.80 9.63 -1.06
CA GLU A 90 1.68 10.10 0.01
C GLU A 90 1.18 11.41 0.63
N THR A 91 0.67 12.31 -0.20
CA THR A 91 0.14 13.59 0.27
C THR A 91 -1.08 13.38 1.18
N HIS A 92 -1.99 12.49 0.79
CA HIS A 92 -3.13 12.14 1.64
C HIS A 92 -2.66 11.54 2.97
N GLU A 93 -1.68 10.65 2.91
CA GLU A 93 -1.16 9.97 4.11
C GLU A 93 -0.53 10.96 5.09
N TYR A 94 0.30 11.91 4.64
CA TYR A 94 0.98 12.81 5.56
C TYR A 94 0.15 14.03 5.98
N SER A 95 -0.79 14.47 5.15
CA SER A 95 -1.56 15.68 5.45
C SER A 95 -2.89 15.40 6.14
N ASP A 96 -3.47 14.21 5.96
CA ASP A 96 -4.80 13.87 6.46
C ASP A 96 -4.84 12.57 7.24
N MET A 97 -4.47 11.45 6.61
CA MET A 97 -4.65 10.13 7.19
C MET A 97 -3.88 9.95 8.52
N TYR A 98 -2.56 10.07 8.49
CA TYR A 98 -1.77 9.86 9.70
C TYR A 98 -1.97 10.94 10.77
N PRO A 99 -2.07 12.24 10.43
CA PRO A 99 -2.43 13.23 11.44
C PRO A 99 -3.76 12.95 12.13
N GLY A 100 -4.77 12.53 11.38
CA GLY A 100 -6.06 12.14 11.93
C GLY A 100 -5.98 10.92 12.83
N MET A 101 -5.21 9.90 12.40
CA MET A 101 -5.01 8.69 13.20
C MET A 101 -4.23 8.98 14.49
N ALA A 102 -3.23 9.85 14.42
CA ALA A 102 -2.46 10.27 15.60
C ALA A 102 -3.36 10.98 16.61
N LYS A 103 -4.22 11.86 16.14
CA LYS A 103 -5.17 12.56 17.00
C LYS A 103 -6.10 11.58 17.72
N ALA A 104 -6.69 10.65 16.98
CA ALA A 104 -7.56 9.62 17.55
C ALA A 104 -6.83 8.77 18.59
N ALA A 105 -5.59 8.36 18.29
CA ALA A 105 -4.79 7.56 19.21
C ALA A 105 -4.53 8.31 20.52
N ARG A 106 -4.22 9.62 20.46
CA ARG A 106 -4.02 10.42 21.68
C ARG A 106 -5.29 10.55 22.49
N GLU A 107 -6.42 10.78 21.83
CA GLU A 107 -7.71 10.88 22.49
C GLU A 107 -8.09 9.59 23.22
N GLU A 108 -7.67 8.45 22.66
CA GLU A 108 -7.94 7.13 23.25
C GLU A 108 -6.88 6.69 24.27
N GLY A 109 -5.84 7.50 24.50
CA GLY A 109 -4.81 7.20 25.48
C GLY A 109 -3.62 6.39 24.95
N PHE A 110 -3.49 6.23 23.62
CA PHE A 110 -2.40 5.49 22.97
C PHE A 110 -1.29 6.44 22.50
N GLY A 111 -0.62 7.10 23.44
CA GLY A 111 0.40 8.10 23.16
C GLY A 111 1.55 7.57 22.31
N GLU A 112 2.03 6.36 22.59
CA GLU A 112 3.12 5.74 21.83
C GLU A 112 2.73 5.47 20.37
N ILE A 113 1.51 5.00 20.17
CA ILE A 113 1.01 4.76 18.81
C ILE A 113 0.80 6.09 18.07
N ALA A 114 0.34 7.12 18.77
CA ALA A 114 0.21 8.47 18.20
C ALA A 114 1.56 8.99 17.72
N ASP A 115 2.62 8.82 18.52
CA ASP A 115 3.98 9.20 18.12
C ASP A 115 4.44 8.43 16.88
N TRP A 116 4.12 7.15 16.81
CA TRP A 116 4.40 6.32 15.64
C TRP A 116 3.73 6.89 14.39
N PHE A 117 2.45 7.20 14.46
CA PHE A 117 1.72 7.79 13.32
C PHE A 117 2.30 9.15 12.90
N GLU A 118 2.69 9.98 13.85
CA GLU A 118 3.32 11.28 13.54
C GLU A 118 4.67 11.09 12.86
N THR A 119 5.45 10.10 13.27
CA THR A 119 6.72 9.75 12.64
C THR A 119 6.49 9.30 11.19
N LEU A 120 5.45 8.47 10.97
CA LEU A 120 5.09 8.03 9.62
C LEU A 120 4.63 9.20 8.74
N ALA A 121 3.88 10.15 9.28
CA ALA A 121 3.47 11.33 8.52
C ALA A 121 4.70 12.08 7.96
N LYS A 122 5.76 12.22 8.74
CA LYS A 122 7.00 12.85 8.28
C LYS A 122 7.68 12.02 7.20
N ALA A 123 7.71 10.69 7.34
CA ALA A 123 8.28 9.80 6.34
C ALA A 123 7.53 9.88 5.01
N GLU A 124 6.19 9.91 5.07
CA GLU A 124 5.37 9.97 3.87
C GLU A 124 5.52 11.31 3.15
N ARG A 125 5.73 12.40 3.90
CA ARG A 125 6.04 13.70 3.31
C ARG A 125 7.36 13.67 2.55
N SER A 126 8.37 13.01 3.11
CA SER A 126 9.65 12.81 2.44
C SER A 126 9.48 12.01 1.15
N HIS A 127 8.66 10.96 1.19
CA HIS A 127 8.35 10.17 0.00
C HIS A 127 7.68 11.01 -1.08
N ALA A 128 6.69 11.82 -0.72
CA ALA A 128 6.02 12.71 -1.68
C ALA A 128 7.03 13.64 -2.36
N ASN A 129 7.95 14.22 -1.59
CA ASN A 129 8.97 15.12 -2.13
C ASN A 129 9.91 14.39 -3.08
N ARG A 130 10.31 13.16 -2.78
CA ARG A 130 11.15 12.35 -3.65
C ARG A 130 10.46 12.01 -4.96
N PHE A 131 9.19 11.64 -4.91
CA PHE A 131 8.41 11.36 -6.13
C PHE A 131 8.23 12.64 -6.96
N GLN A 132 8.01 13.78 -6.31
CA GLN A 132 7.87 15.05 -7.03
C GLN A 132 9.15 15.41 -7.77
N LYS A 133 10.31 15.24 -7.14
CA LYS A 133 11.60 15.46 -7.80
C LYS A 133 11.79 14.55 -9.01
N ALA A 134 11.43 13.29 -8.87
CA ALA A 134 11.50 12.34 -9.98
C ALA A 134 10.58 12.76 -11.14
N LEU A 135 9.37 13.20 -10.83
CA LEU A 135 8.42 13.70 -11.84
C LEU A 135 8.98 14.93 -12.56
N ASP A 136 9.58 15.85 -11.81
CA ASP A 136 10.12 17.10 -12.37
C ASP A 136 11.28 16.84 -13.35
N THR A 137 11.98 15.71 -13.23
CA THR A 137 13.09 15.35 -14.11
C THR A 137 12.72 14.42 -15.24
N LEU A 138 11.49 13.96 -15.28
CA LEU A 138 11.04 12.98 -16.27
C LEU A 138 10.81 13.59 -17.66
#